data_2895825234b98e88d529184bc86e7122
#
_entry.id   2895825234b98e88d529184bc86e7122
#
_cell.length_a   1.000
_cell.length_b   1.000
_cell.length_c   1.000
_cell.angle_alpha   90.00
_cell.angle_beta   90.00
_cell.angle_gamma   90.00
#
_symmetry.space_group_name_H-M   'P 1'
#
loop_
_entity.id
_entity.type
_entity.pdbx_description
1 polymer ?
#
loop_
_entity_poly.entity_id
_entity_poly.type
_entity_poly.pdbx_seq_one_letter_code
_entity_poly.pdbx_strand_id
1 'polypeptide(L)'
;MVHRHAVTGRRVALTALGALVATGIPAVAAAEPTPAAGPLPSAAQTLGADRPSAPMLRALERDLGLTPAQASRRLVNEAEAGTRAGRLRNALGDRFAGAWLRGTTSQELMVATTDAADVPAIKAQGAKAAVVKRTLSDLRAAKQKLDAAAARVSTRETPLWYVDIPGNRVVVEAGSKAAAAAFAKAAGLDGQSVSVKVTKNRPRLMEDLTGGDAYYIDGTARCSIGFSVTKGEQEGFASAGHCGKPGAKTTGYNQAAQGTFQASTFPGKDMSWVAVDDPWQATPRVKGEGGQTVEITGSVQALVGAAICRSGSTTGWHCGKVEQHDTSVSYAEGKVDGLTQTTVCAEPGDSGGPYVSGVQAQGVTSGGSGDCKTGGTTFYQPINPLLSDFGLTLKTAEAETPAPQGNVAQTWAAGRVYEAGATVTHAGVRYQCLQTHQAQGPWAPAGTPALWQRV
;
A
#
# COMPACT_ATOMS: atom_id res chain seq x y z
N MET A 1 -30.57 46.79 12.41
CA MET A 1 -31.79 46.56 13.19
C MET A 1 -31.48 45.52 14.24
N VAL A 2 -31.53 45.96 15.49
CA VAL A 2 -31.19 45.21 16.71
C VAL A 2 -32.45 44.61 17.29
N HIS A 3 -32.47 43.32 17.62
CA HIS A 3 -33.48 42.79 18.56
C HIS A 3 -32.78 41.95 19.63
N ARG A 4 -32.80 42.54 20.82
CA ARG A 4 -32.56 41.89 22.11
C ARG A 4 -33.85 41.20 22.56
N HIS A 5 -33.77 39.99 23.11
CA HIS A 5 -34.83 39.43 23.93
C HIS A 5 -34.32 39.10 25.33
N ALA A 6 -35.14 39.56 26.29
CA ALA A 6 -34.88 39.64 27.72
C ALA A 6 -35.13 38.30 28.44
N VAL A 7 -34.40 38.14 29.54
CA VAL A 7 -34.52 37.07 30.53
C VAL A 7 -35.68 37.44 31.52
N THR A 8 -36.60 36.50 31.74
CA THR A 8 -37.61 36.61 32.80
C THR A 8 -37.31 35.60 33.91
N GLY A 9 -36.96 36.14 35.07
CA GLY A 9 -36.80 35.36 36.30
C GLY A 9 -38.16 35.03 36.92
N ARG A 10 -38.29 33.88 37.52
CA ARG A 10 -39.38 33.50 38.41
C ARG A 10 -38.81 33.27 39.79
N ARG A 11 -39.25 34.15 40.71
CA ARG A 11 -39.11 33.98 42.15
C ARG A 11 -40.23 33.07 42.64
N VAL A 12 -39.92 32.12 43.50
CA VAL A 12 -40.95 31.39 44.31
C VAL A 12 -40.65 31.58 45.78
N ALA A 13 -41.76 31.91 46.50
CA ALA A 13 -41.77 32.37 47.85
C ALA A 13 -41.55 31.25 48.89
N LEU A 14 -40.96 31.66 50.03
CA LEU A 14 -40.89 30.88 51.25
C LEU A 14 -42.29 30.93 51.95
N THR A 15 -42.73 29.75 52.44
CA THR A 15 -43.70 29.65 53.55
C THR A 15 -43.09 28.77 54.63
N ALA A 16 -42.94 29.38 55.82
CA ALA A 16 -42.55 28.68 57.03
C ALA A 16 -43.81 28.15 57.75
N LEU A 17 -43.74 26.94 58.25
CA LEU A 17 -44.60 26.54 59.41
C LEU A 17 -44.01 25.37 60.21
N GLY A 18 -43.87 25.59 61.51
CA GLY A 18 -44.19 24.61 62.53
C GLY A 18 -43.15 23.61 63.01
N ALA A 19 -42.60 23.89 64.14
CA ALA A 19 -41.78 23.03 64.98
C ALA A 19 -42.54 21.81 65.53
N LEU A 20 -41.91 20.62 65.50
CA LEU A 20 -42.15 19.55 66.49
C LEU A 20 -40.80 18.98 66.88
N VAL A 21 -40.44 19.13 68.14
CA VAL A 21 -39.26 18.54 68.76
C VAL A 21 -39.54 17.08 69.07
N ALA A 22 -38.83 16.19 68.38
CA ALA A 22 -38.70 14.78 68.77
C ALA A 22 -37.19 14.49 68.97
N THR A 23 -36.81 14.23 70.20
CA THR A 23 -35.49 13.81 70.61
C THR A 23 -35.27 12.40 70.13
N GLY A 24 -34.59 12.27 68.96
CA GLY A 24 -34.10 11.02 68.39
C GLY A 24 -32.58 11.01 68.45
N ILE A 25 -32.03 10.00 69.08
CA ILE A 25 -30.58 9.69 69.11
C ILE A 25 -30.10 9.55 67.69
N PRO A 26 -29.00 10.20 67.22
CA PRO A 26 -28.50 10.00 65.91
C PRO A 26 -27.88 8.59 65.82
N ALA A 27 -28.50 7.73 65.07
CA ALA A 27 -27.85 6.49 64.63
C ALA A 27 -26.68 6.92 63.72
N VAL A 28 -25.46 6.64 64.18
CA VAL A 28 -24.24 6.72 63.34
C VAL A 28 -24.42 5.72 62.22
N ALA A 29 -24.80 6.21 61.04
CA ALA A 29 -24.73 5.38 59.83
C ALA A 29 -23.25 5.03 59.61
N ALA A 30 -22.95 3.75 59.77
CA ALA A 30 -21.64 3.25 59.37
C ALA A 30 -21.46 3.52 57.87
N ALA A 31 -20.47 4.36 57.53
CA ALA A 31 -20.09 4.59 56.15
C ALA A 31 -19.71 3.22 55.53
N GLU A 32 -20.43 2.81 54.51
CA GLU A 32 -20.03 1.65 53.73
C GLU A 32 -18.60 1.86 53.22
N PRO A 33 -17.71 0.86 53.32
CA PRO A 33 -16.36 0.99 52.81
C PRO A 33 -16.44 1.22 51.31
N THR A 34 -15.95 2.39 50.87
CA THR A 34 -15.77 2.72 49.46
C THR A 34 -14.97 1.56 48.84
N PRO A 35 -15.45 0.94 47.76
CA PRO A 35 -14.71 -0.15 47.12
C PRO A 35 -13.30 0.36 46.78
N ALA A 36 -12.27 -0.33 47.22
CA ALA A 36 -10.92 0.01 46.93
C ALA A 36 -10.76 0.12 45.41
N ALA A 37 -10.31 1.29 44.93
CA ALA A 37 -10.07 1.51 43.53
C ALA A 37 -9.12 0.39 43.03
N GLY A 38 -9.58 -0.39 42.07
CA GLY A 38 -8.75 -1.45 41.45
C GLY A 38 -7.43 -0.87 40.91
N PRO A 39 -6.42 -1.69 40.68
CA PRO A 39 -5.16 -1.23 40.12
C PRO A 39 -5.39 -0.52 38.80
N LEU A 40 -4.75 0.64 38.61
CA LEU A 40 -4.83 1.40 37.36
C LEU A 40 -4.35 0.56 36.19
N PRO A 41 -4.99 0.68 35.00
CA PRO A 41 -4.59 -0.10 33.84
C PRO A 41 -3.15 0.20 33.44
N SER A 42 -2.43 -0.80 33.00
CA SER A 42 -1.07 -0.66 32.46
C SER A 42 -1.06 0.15 31.15
N ALA A 43 0.11 0.58 30.68
CA ALA A 43 0.25 1.26 29.40
C ALA A 43 -0.22 0.36 28.26
N ALA A 44 0.12 -0.93 28.31
CA ALA A 44 -0.31 -1.90 27.30
C ALA A 44 -1.83 -2.06 27.25
N GLN A 45 -2.49 -2.11 28.41
CA GLN A 45 -3.95 -2.18 28.51
C GLN A 45 -4.62 -0.90 28.00
N THR A 46 -4.08 0.28 28.39
CA THR A 46 -4.62 1.58 27.96
C THR A 46 -4.53 1.77 26.45
N LEU A 47 -3.42 1.32 25.83
CA LEU A 47 -3.16 1.46 24.40
C LEU A 47 -3.64 0.25 23.57
N GLY A 48 -4.25 -0.76 24.19
CA GLY A 48 -4.71 -1.96 23.50
C GLY A 48 -3.60 -2.87 22.97
N ALA A 49 -2.35 -2.66 23.43
CA ALA A 49 -1.20 -3.45 22.98
C ALA A 49 -1.19 -4.89 23.55
N ASP A 50 -1.99 -5.16 24.57
CA ASP A 50 -2.25 -6.48 25.14
C ASP A 50 -3.27 -7.30 24.34
N ARG A 51 -4.00 -6.66 23.39
CA ARG A 51 -5.04 -7.25 22.54
C ARG A 51 -4.87 -6.88 21.07
N PRO A 52 -3.71 -7.17 20.45
CA PRO A 52 -3.45 -6.84 19.05
C PRO A 52 -4.35 -7.64 18.11
N SER A 53 -4.66 -7.05 16.96
CA SER A 53 -5.44 -7.75 15.94
C SER A 53 -4.65 -8.91 15.30
N ALA A 54 -5.35 -9.96 14.89
CA ALA A 54 -4.72 -11.10 14.24
C ALA A 54 -3.97 -10.74 12.93
N PRO A 55 -4.46 -9.82 12.06
CA PRO A 55 -3.69 -9.36 10.91
C PRO A 55 -2.36 -8.68 11.28
N MET A 56 -2.35 -7.85 12.33
CA MET A 56 -1.12 -7.20 12.81
C MET A 56 -0.09 -8.23 13.29
N LEU A 57 -0.53 -9.23 14.06
CA LEU A 57 0.37 -10.30 14.54
C LEU A 57 0.99 -11.05 13.35
N ARG A 58 0.18 -11.49 12.38
CA ARG A 58 0.69 -12.17 11.18
C ARG A 58 1.68 -11.33 10.39
N ALA A 59 1.47 -10.01 10.27
CA ALA A 59 2.42 -9.11 9.62
C ALA A 59 3.76 -9.04 10.38
N LEU A 60 3.72 -8.91 11.71
CA LEU A 60 4.93 -8.90 12.53
C LEU A 60 5.69 -10.25 12.47
N GLU A 61 4.97 -11.36 12.42
CA GLU A 61 5.56 -12.69 12.24
C GLU A 61 6.28 -12.80 10.90
N ARG A 62 5.61 -12.44 9.82
CA ARG A 62 6.14 -12.52 8.46
C ARG A 62 7.32 -11.54 8.25
N ASP A 63 7.16 -10.28 8.63
CA ASP A 63 8.09 -9.21 8.24
C ASP A 63 9.27 -9.06 9.20
N LEU A 64 9.10 -9.45 10.47
CA LEU A 64 10.16 -9.40 11.48
C LEU A 64 10.68 -10.78 11.90
N GLY A 65 10.17 -11.87 11.34
CA GLY A 65 10.58 -13.24 11.66
C GLY A 65 10.29 -13.63 13.12
N LEU A 66 9.21 -13.10 13.71
CA LEU A 66 8.85 -13.35 15.10
C LEU A 66 7.94 -14.57 15.22
N THR A 67 7.98 -15.24 16.37
CA THR A 67 6.89 -16.16 16.74
C THR A 67 5.66 -15.36 17.22
N PRO A 68 4.42 -15.94 17.19
CA PRO A 68 3.22 -15.27 17.71
C PRO A 68 3.38 -14.71 19.12
N ALA A 69 4.00 -15.48 19.99
CA ALA A 69 4.26 -15.07 21.37
C ALA A 69 5.29 -13.91 21.46
N GLN A 70 6.29 -13.90 20.58
CA GLN A 70 7.26 -12.80 20.49
C GLN A 70 6.61 -11.53 19.95
N ALA A 71 5.77 -11.62 18.92
CA ALA A 71 5.04 -10.48 18.35
C ALA A 71 4.14 -9.81 19.41
N SER A 72 3.32 -10.59 20.12
CA SER A 72 2.46 -10.08 21.19
C SER A 72 3.29 -9.44 22.32
N ARG A 73 4.35 -10.12 22.78
CA ARG A 73 5.22 -9.60 23.85
C ARG A 73 5.93 -8.31 23.44
N ARG A 74 6.33 -8.20 22.17
CA ARG A 74 6.96 -7.01 21.62
C ARG A 74 6.07 -5.79 21.75
N LEU A 75 4.81 -5.89 21.33
CA LEU A 75 3.84 -4.79 21.40
C LEU A 75 3.61 -4.33 22.85
N VAL A 76 3.45 -5.27 23.79
CA VAL A 76 3.32 -4.95 25.22
C VAL A 76 4.57 -4.23 25.74
N ASN A 77 5.75 -4.77 25.44
CA ASN A 77 7.03 -4.15 25.87
C ASN A 77 7.20 -2.73 25.31
N GLU A 78 6.81 -2.50 24.07
CA GLU A 78 6.91 -1.19 23.40
C GLU A 78 5.99 -0.16 24.07
N ALA A 79 4.75 -0.52 24.37
CA ALA A 79 3.81 0.34 25.10
C ALA A 79 4.33 0.72 26.49
N GLU A 80 4.77 -0.27 27.28
CA GLU A 80 5.32 -0.03 28.63
C GLU A 80 6.63 0.78 28.59
N ALA A 81 7.50 0.50 27.63
CA ALA A 81 8.73 1.25 27.45
C ALA A 81 8.48 2.71 27.04
N GLY A 82 7.48 2.96 26.18
CA GLY A 82 7.08 4.31 25.78
C GLY A 82 6.69 5.19 26.98
N THR A 83 5.88 4.66 27.87
CA THR A 83 5.49 5.36 29.11
C THR A 83 6.69 5.64 30.01
N ARG A 84 7.58 4.65 30.20
CA ARG A 84 8.81 4.83 31.00
C ARG A 84 9.75 5.86 30.38
N ALA A 85 9.94 5.82 29.05
CA ALA A 85 10.74 6.79 28.32
C ALA A 85 10.19 8.22 28.47
N GLY A 86 8.86 8.38 28.42
CA GLY A 86 8.19 9.67 28.65
C GLY A 86 8.43 10.22 30.06
N ARG A 87 8.29 9.39 31.11
CA ARG A 87 8.60 9.78 32.48
C ARG A 87 10.06 10.21 32.65
N LEU A 88 10.99 9.41 32.09
CA LEU A 88 12.42 9.74 32.13
C LEU A 88 12.74 11.03 31.37
N ARG A 89 12.12 11.26 30.22
CA ARG A 89 12.28 12.51 29.48
C ARG A 89 11.86 13.71 30.33
N ASN A 90 10.72 13.64 31.04
CA ASN A 90 10.26 14.71 31.92
C ASN A 90 11.18 14.91 33.12
N ALA A 91 11.68 13.83 33.72
CA ALA A 91 12.58 13.89 34.85
C ALA A 91 13.97 14.43 34.51
N LEU A 92 14.52 14.07 33.36
CA LEU A 92 15.84 14.48 32.91
C LEU A 92 15.85 15.88 32.27
N GLY A 93 14.72 16.37 31.79
CA GLY A 93 14.60 17.68 31.15
C GLY A 93 15.59 17.88 30.02
N ASP A 94 16.36 18.96 30.07
CA ASP A 94 17.33 19.32 29.04
C ASP A 94 18.49 18.33 28.89
N ARG A 95 18.77 17.53 29.92
CA ARG A 95 19.82 16.50 29.87
C ARG A 95 19.38 15.25 29.07
N PHE A 96 18.08 15.12 28.75
CA PHE A 96 17.60 14.00 27.97
C PHE A 96 18.15 14.03 26.54
N ALA A 97 18.83 12.95 26.15
CA ALA A 97 19.48 12.84 24.86
C ALA A 97 18.80 11.84 23.89
N GLY A 98 17.68 11.23 24.33
CA GLY A 98 16.86 10.32 23.53
C GLY A 98 16.62 8.97 24.19
N ALA A 99 15.74 8.17 23.59
CA ALA A 99 15.45 6.81 24.02
C ALA A 99 15.22 5.90 22.81
N TRP A 100 15.57 4.62 22.94
CA TRP A 100 15.32 3.61 21.91
C TRP A 100 15.22 2.22 22.50
N LEU A 101 14.68 1.30 21.71
CA LEU A 101 14.47 -0.08 22.10
C LEU A 101 15.53 -1.01 21.50
N ARG A 102 15.85 -2.09 22.22
CA ARG A 102 16.72 -3.17 21.76
C ARG A 102 16.10 -4.54 22.06
N GLY A 103 16.61 -5.55 21.34
CA GLY A 103 16.20 -6.95 21.47
C GLY A 103 15.00 -7.31 20.59
N THR A 104 14.88 -8.59 20.29
CA THR A 104 13.87 -9.14 19.36
C THR A 104 12.43 -8.80 19.77
N THR A 105 12.16 -8.76 21.07
CA THR A 105 10.86 -8.40 21.63
C THR A 105 10.83 -7.00 22.25
N SER A 106 11.75 -6.10 21.86
CA SER A 106 11.87 -4.74 22.41
C SER A 106 11.96 -4.71 23.94
N GLN A 107 12.59 -5.73 24.53
CA GLN A 107 12.65 -5.93 25.98
C GLN A 107 13.60 -4.96 26.70
N GLU A 108 14.51 -4.32 25.99
CA GLU A 108 15.47 -3.38 26.57
C GLU A 108 15.14 -1.95 26.17
N LEU A 109 14.76 -1.13 27.14
CA LEU A 109 14.67 0.32 26.95
C LEU A 109 16.04 0.93 27.24
N MET A 110 16.60 1.62 26.25
CA MET A 110 17.80 2.45 26.37
C MET A 110 17.39 3.91 26.54
N VAL A 111 18.02 4.64 27.45
CA VAL A 111 17.81 6.07 27.62
C VAL A 111 19.15 6.77 27.70
N ALA A 112 19.34 7.77 26.85
CA ALA A 112 20.55 8.59 26.81
C ALA A 112 20.37 9.86 27.62
N THR A 113 21.44 10.23 28.35
CA THR A 113 21.57 11.48 29.11
C THR A 113 22.95 12.08 28.88
N THR A 114 23.05 13.38 29.03
CA THR A 114 24.35 14.08 28.99
C THR A 114 25.05 14.15 30.37
N ASP A 115 24.39 13.68 31.43
CA ASP A 115 24.94 13.68 32.80
C ASP A 115 25.00 12.26 33.37
N ALA A 116 26.18 11.84 33.78
CA ALA A 116 26.39 10.54 34.41
C ALA A 116 25.64 10.39 35.75
N ALA A 117 25.34 11.50 36.43
CA ALA A 117 24.58 11.49 37.68
C ALA A 117 23.13 10.98 37.49
N ASP A 118 22.60 11.00 36.29
CA ASP A 118 21.25 10.49 35.98
C ASP A 118 21.16 8.95 35.88
N VAL A 119 22.30 8.26 35.78
CA VAL A 119 22.36 6.80 35.56
C VAL A 119 21.58 6.00 36.61
N PRO A 120 21.69 6.28 37.94
CA PRO A 120 20.91 5.56 38.94
C PRO A 120 19.40 5.74 38.75
N ALA A 121 18.93 6.95 38.46
CA ALA A 121 17.49 7.26 38.23
C ALA A 121 16.96 6.54 37.01
N ILE A 122 17.73 6.49 35.90
CA ILE A 122 17.37 5.76 34.68
C ILE A 122 17.21 4.25 34.96
N LYS A 123 18.20 3.67 35.69
CA LYS A 123 18.17 2.25 36.08
C LYS A 123 17.01 1.92 37.00
N ALA A 124 16.68 2.79 37.94
CA ALA A 124 15.55 2.61 38.86
C ALA A 124 14.18 2.54 38.12
N GLN A 125 14.08 3.13 36.93
CA GLN A 125 12.90 3.00 36.06
C GLN A 125 12.97 1.77 35.12
N GLY A 126 13.91 0.85 35.32
CA GLY A 126 14.08 -0.36 34.52
C GLY A 126 14.59 -0.09 33.09
N ALA A 127 15.29 1.02 32.87
CA ALA A 127 15.92 1.32 31.60
C ALA A 127 17.46 1.17 31.70
N LYS A 128 18.12 0.94 30.59
CA LYS A 128 19.61 0.98 30.49
C LYS A 128 20.04 2.41 30.12
N ALA A 129 21.02 2.94 30.85
CA ALA A 129 21.50 4.29 30.61
C ALA A 129 22.62 4.31 29.56
N ALA A 130 22.66 5.36 28.75
CA ALA A 130 23.77 5.70 27.88
C ALA A 130 24.19 7.16 28.17
N VAL A 131 25.43 7.38 28.60
CA VAL A 131 25.95 8.74 28.77
C VAL A 131 26.56 9.20 27.46
N VAL A 132 26.08 10.34 26.94
CA VAL A 132 26.41 10.87 25.62
C VAL A 132 26.80 12.36 25.70
N LYS A 133 27.30 12.92 24.61
CA LYS A 133 27.84 14.30 24.61
C LYS A 133 26.81 15.38 24.28
N ARG A 134 25.80 15.05 23.48
CA ARG A 134 24.84 16.04 22.93
C ARG A 134 23.44 15.75 23.45
N THR A 135 22.74 16.78 23.83
CA THR A 135 21.31 16.66 24.16
C THR A 135 20.47 16.38 22.91
N LEU A 136 19.25 15.87 23.08
CA LEU A 136 18.33 15.72 21.97
C LEU A 136 17.95 17.08 21.36
N SER A 137 17.92 18.14 22.18
CA SER A 137 17.68 19.52 21.72
C SER A 137 18.77 20.00 20.78
N ASP A 138 20.06 19.79 21.14
CA ASP A 138 21.21 20.17 20.29
C ASP A 138 21.17 19.44 18.94
N LEU A 139 20.89 18.13 18.97
CA LEU A 139 20.80 17.34 17.75
C LEU A 139 19.65 17.81 16.84
N ARG A 140 18.49 18.13 17.42
CA ARG A 140 17.36 18.68 16.69
C ARG A 140 17.65 20.08 16.14
N ALA A 141 18.31 20.93 16.90
CA ALA A 141 18.71 22.26 16.42
C ALA A 141 19.68 22.16 15.23
N ALA A 142 20.64 21.23 15.28
CA ALA A 142 21.51 20.97 14.14
C ALA A 142 20.75 20.45 12.91
N LYS A 143 19.81 19.53 13.11
CA LYS A 143 18.93 19.04 12.02
C LYS A 143 18.07 20.17 11.43
N GLN A 144 17.52 21.06 12.25
CA GLN A 144 16.73 22.20 11.79
C GLN A 144 17.54 23.18 10.94
N LYS A 145 18.85 23.36 11.21
CA LYS A 145 19.73 24.14 10.34
C LYS A 145 19.86 23.51 8.95
N LEU A 146 19.92 22.16 8.86
CA LEU A 146 19.90 21.45 7.58
C LEU A 146 18.55 21.63 6.85
N ASP A 147 17.43 21.54 7.57
CA ASP A 147 16.09 21.76 7.01
C ASP A 147 15.98 23.17 6.39
N ALA A 148 16.46 24.19 7.12
CA ALA A 148 16.47 25.56 6.62
C ALA A 148 17.41 25.75 5.43
N ALA A 149 18.51 25.04 5.37
CA ALA A 149 19.43 25.08 4.22
C ALA A 149 18.81 24.39 2.99
N ALA A 150 18.08 23.29 3.17
CA ALA A 150 17.41 22.56 2.09
C ALA A 150 16.41 23.41 1.29
N ALA A 151 15.84 24.44 1.91
CA ALA A 151 14.98 25.40 1.21
C ALA A 151 15.75 26.36 0.26
N ARG A 152 17.08 26.42 0.36
CA ARG A 152 17.91 27.39 -0.37
C ARG A 152 18.93 26.74 -1.32
N VAL A 153 19.23 25.46 -1.12
CA VAL A 153 20.19 24.72 -1.95
C VAL A 153 19.59 23.42 -2.43
N SER A 154 20.07 22.92 -3.58
CA SER A 154 19.62 21.62 -4.10
C SER A 154 20.07 20.49 -3.19
N THR A 155 19.14 19.61 -2.80
CA THR A 155 19.39 18.41 -2.00
C THR A 155 19.41 17.13 -2.84
N ARG A 156 19.47 17.23 -4.17
CA ARG A 156 19.46 16.08 -5.07
C ARG A 156 20.55 15.05 -4.75
N GLU A 157 21.74 15.53 -4.34
CA GLU A 157 22.85 14.69 -3.93
C GLU A 157 22.90 14.39 -2.42
N THR A 158 22.00 14.96 -1.63
CA THR A 158 21.84 14.75 -0.19
C THR A 158 20.39 14.42 0.15
N PRO A 159 19.86 13.27 -0.31
CA PRO A 159 18.43 12.98 -0.30
C PRO A 159 17.85 12.70 1.08
N LEU A 160 18.68 12.48 2.11
CA LEU A 160 18.21 12.11 3.45
C LEU A 160 19.14 12.66 4.54
N TRP A 161 18.56 13.24 5.59
CA TRP A 161 19.28 13.63 6.81
C TRP A 161 18.38 13.46 8.04
N TYR A 162 18.95 13.04 9.16
CA TYR A 162 18.19 12.69 10.35
C TYR A 162 19.03 12.73 11.62
N VAL A 163 18.35 12.70 12.78
CA VAL A 163 18.96 12.51 14.08
C VAL A 163 19.11 11.01 14.36
N ASP A 164 20.33 10.52 14.40
CA ASP A 164 20.65 9.17 14.85
C ASP A 164 20.76 9.19 16.39
N ILE A 165 19.63 8.87 17.05
CA ILE A 165 19.54 8.89 18.53
C ILE A 165 20.52 7.88 19.15
N PRO A 166 20.59 6.59 18.74
CA PRO A 166 21.55 5.64 19.28
C PRO A 166 23.01 6.07 19.10
N GLY A 167 23.33 6.71 17.98
CA GLY A 167 24.67 7.21 17.67
C GLY A 167 24.97 8.60 18.24
N ASN A 168 23.99 9.28 18.86
CA ASN A 168 24.06 10.65 19.39
C ASN A 168 24.66 11.66 18.40
N ARG A 169 24.15 11.67 17.18
CA ARG A 169 24.67 12.47 16.08
C ARG A 169 23.58 12.84 15.07
N VAL A 170 23.85 13.83 14.22
CA VAL A 170 23.07 14.08 12.99
C VAL A 170 23.77 13.38 11.84
N VAL A 171 23.03 12.66 11.03
CA VAL A 171 23.54 11.94 9.85
C VAL A 171 23.04 12.65 8.59
N VAL A 172 23.92 12.80 7.60
CA VAL A 172 23.59 13.20 6.22
C VAL A 172 23.94 12.04 5.30
N GLU A 173 22.94 11.47 4.64
CA GLU A 173 23.15 10.49 3.57
C GLU A 173 23.29 11.24 2.23
N ALA A 174 24.35 10.95 1.50
CA ALA A 174 24.69 11.67 0.29
C ALA A 174 25.33 10.79 -0.77
N GLY A 175 25.26 11.19 -2.03
CA GLY A 175 25.96 10.52 -3.14
C GLY A 175 27.47 10.60 -3.04
N SER A 176 28.00 11.60 -2.32
CA SER A 176 29.44 11.74 -2.05
C SER A 176 29.69 12.48 -0.73
N LYS A 177 30.91 12.30 -0.18
CA LYS A 177 31.37 13.09 0.99
C LYS A 177 31.40 14.59 0.70
N ALA A 178 31.75 14.98 -0.52
CA ALA A 178 31.81 16.37 -0.96
C ALA A 178 30.42 17.03 -0.95
N ALA A 179 29.40 16.32 -1.46
CA ALA A 179 28.01 16.79 -1.43
C ALA A 179 27.50 17.00 0.00
N ALA A 180 27.77 16.06 0.90
CA ALA A 180 27.39 16.17 2.31
C ALA A 180 28.08 17.34 2.99
N ALA A 181 29.39 17.55 2.74
CA ALA A 181 30.15 18.67 3.30
C ALA A 181 29.63 20.03 2.79
N ALA A 182 29.32 20.14 1.50
CA ALA A 182 28.72 21.33 0.91
C ALA A 182 27.37 21.67 1.54
N PHE A 183 26.53 20.68 1.75
CA PHE A 183 25.20 20.84 2.39
C PHE A 183 25.33 21.24 3.86
N ALA A 184 26.22 20.60 4.64
CA ALA A 184 26.50 20.97 6.03
C ALA A 184 27.02 22.42 6.12
N LYS A 185 27.94 22.81 5.24
CA LYS A 185 28.45 24.20 5.15
C LYS A 185 27.34 25.20 4.84
N ALA A 186 26.45 24.88 3.92
CA ALA A 186 25.29 25.73 3.60
C ALA A 186 24.32 25.89 4.79
N ALA A 187 24.30 24.90 5.70
CA ALA A 187 23.55 24.95 6.96
C ALA A 187 24.30 25.66 8.10
N GLY A 188 25.53 26.16 7.88
CA GLY A 188 26.37 26.75 8.91
C GLY A 188 26.83 25.74 9.96
N LEU A 189 26.97 24.47 9.55
CA LEU A 189 27.50 23.39 10.38
C LEU A 189 28.93 23.06 9.96
N ASP A 190 29.80 22.78 10.93
CA ASP A 190 31.12 22.27 10.65
C ASP A 190 31.11 20.77 10.30
N GLY A 191 32.19 20.29 9.72
CA GLY A 191 32.30 18.88 9.28
C GLY A 191 32.25 17.85 10.42
N GLN A 192 32.40 18.29 11.70
CA GLN A 192 32.29 17.43 12.86
C GLN A 192 30.90 17.41 13.47
N SER A 193 30.04 18.35 13.09
CA SER A 193 28.66 18.45 13.55
C SER A 193 27.75 17.40 12.93
N VAL A 194 28.14 16.85 11.77
CA VAL A 194 27.38 15.82 11.05
C VAL A 194 28.22 14.60 10.75
N SER A 195 27.58 13.45 10.76
CA SER A 195 28.17 12.19 10.28
C SER A 195 27.70 11.94 8.85
N VAL A 196 28.61 11.57 7.96
CA VAL A 196 28.29 11.33 6.55
C VAL A 196 28.16 9.84 6.28
N LYS A 197 27.05 9.45 5.66
CA LYS A 197 26.84 8.11 5.08
C LYS A 197 26.72 8.24 3.57
N VAL A 198 27.70 7.69 2.84
CA VAL A 198 27.63 7.67 1.37
C VAL A 198 26.67 6.59 0.91
N THR A 199 25.70 6.95 0.06
CA THR A 199 24.69 6.03 -0.46
C THR A 199 24.31 6.36 -1.89
N LYS A 200 23.96 5.33 -2.66
CA LYS A 200 23.35 5.48 -3.99
C LYS A 200 21.82 5.50 -3.92
N ASN A 201 21.24 5.19 -2.75
CA ASN A 201 19.79 5.15 -2.57
C ASN A 201 19.20 6.54 -2.75
N ARG A 202 18.11 6.61 -3.51
CA ARG A 202 17.33 7.82 -3.73
C ARG A 202 15.89 7.52 -3.31
N PRO A 203 15.41 8.08 -2.19
CA PRO A 203 14.00 7.98 -1.84
C PRO A 203 13.14 8.57 -2.97
N ARG A 204 12.05 7.88 -3.28
CA ARG A 204 11.10 8.29 -4.31
C ARG A 204 9.69 8.12 -3.78
N LEU A 205 8.75 8.87 -4.34
CA LEU A 205 7.33 8.61 -4.12
C LEU A 205 7.00 7.25 -4.75
N MET A 206 6.03 6.56 -4.17
CA MET A 206 5.47 5.34 -4.73
C MET A 206 4.09 5.70 -5.28
N GLU A 207 3.92 5.52 -6.60
CA GLU A 207 2.66 5.73 -7.31
C GLU A 207 2.16 4.38 -7.79
N ASP A 208 1.00 3.95 -7.31
CA ASP A 208 0.45 2.66 -7.64
C ASP A 208 -0.25 2.69 -9.02
N LEU A 209 0.05 1.70 -9.86
CA LEU A 209 -0.76 1.38 -11.02
C LEU A 209 -1.98 0.58 -10.56
N THR A 210 -3.17 1.13 -10.78
CA THR A 210 -4.43 0.46 -10.47
C THR A 210 -5.30 0.40 -11.72
N GLY A 211 -5.75 -0.79 -12.08
CA GLY A 211 -6.65 -0.97 -13.22
C GLY A 211 -7.92 -0.13 -13.09
N GLY A 212 -8.33 0.53 -14.17
CA GLY A 212 -9.44 1.48 -14.18
C GLY A 212 -9.06 2.93 -13.89
N ASP A 213 -7.81 3.22 -13.48
CA ASP A 213 -7.33 4.60 -13.39
C ASP A 213 -7.18 5.25 -14.76
N ALA A 214 -7.42 6.56 -14.81
CA ALA A 214 -7.14 7.34 -16.01
C ALA A 214 -5.64 7.43 -16.28
N TYR A 215 -5.26 7.36 -17.54
CA TYR A 215 -3.97 7.84 -18.00
C TYR A 215 -4.14 8.65 -19.29
N TYR A 216 -3.20 9.55 -19.54
CA TYR A 216 -3.26 10.49 -20.65
C TYR A 216 -2.08 10.25 -21.58
N ILE A 217 -2.33 10.34 -22.88
CA ILE A 217 -1.40 10.03 -23.95
C ILE A 217 -1.05 11.31 -24.69
N ASP A 218 0.24 11.67 -24.72
CA ASP A 218 0.78 12.87 -25.37
C ASP A 218 -0.02 14.16 -25.07
N GLY A 219 -0.67 14.21 -23.88
CA GLY A 219 -1.48 15.34 -23.42
C GLY A 219 -2.79 15.58 -24.16
N THR A 220 -3.18 14.71 -25.09
CA THR A 220 -4.35 14.93 -25.98
C THR A 220 -5.46 13.87 -25.85
N ALA A 221 -5.13 12.66 -25.52
CA ALA A 221 -6.08 11.56 -25.39
C ALA A 221 -6.08 10.99 -23.96
N ARG A 222 -7.21 10.37 -23.56
CA ARG A 222 -7.37 9.71 -22.26
C ARG A 222 -7.91 8.31 -22.46
N CYS A 223 -7.27 7.34 -21.81
CA CYS A 223 -7.70 5.96 -21.70
C CYS A 223 -7.65 5.51 -20.24
N SER A 224 -7.97 4.25 -19.99
CA SER A 224 -7.96 3.62 -18.69
C SER A 224 -6.86 2.54 -18.62
N ILE A 225 -6.17 2.46 -17.49
CA ILE A 225 -5.23 1.37 -17.20
C ILE A 225 -6.02 0.06 -17.15
N GLY A 226 -5.54 -0.95 -17.89
CA GLY A 226 -6.11 -2.31 -17.84
C GLY A 226 -5.58 -3.08 -16.63
N PHE A 227 -4.56 -3.88 -16.83
CA PHE A 227 -3.92 -4.67 -15.79
C PHE A 227 -2.44 -4.34 -15.68
N SER A 228 -1.94 -4.30 -14.45
CA SER A 228 -0.51 -4.25 -14.22
C SER A 228 0.17 -5.53 -14.70
N VAL A 229 1.30 -5.35 -15.37
CA VAL A 229 2.11 -6.43 -15.96
C VAL A 229 3.58 -6.17 -15.76
N THR A 230 4.40 -7.20 -15.94
CA THR A 230 5.86 -7.07 -15.99
C THR A 230 6.42 -7.72 -17.25
N LYS A 231 7.58 -7.22 -17.72
CA LYS A 231 8.41 -7.88 -18.73
C LYS A 231 9.84 -7.99 -18.19
N GLY A 232 10.18 -9.16 -17.65
CA GLY A 232 11.36 -9.27 -16.79
C GLY A 232 11.21 -8.36 -15.55
N GLU A 233 12.19 -7.48 -15.32
CA GLU A 233 12.17 -6.52 -14.22
C GLU A 233 11.40 -5.21 -14.55
N GLN A 234 11.03 -5.00 -15.82
CA GLN A 234 10.31 -3.80 -16.24
C GLN A 234 8.85 -3.90 -15.86
N GLU A 235 8.38 -2.99 -15.04
CA GLU A 235 6.97 -2.84 -14.66
C GLU A 235 6.21 -2.02 -15.71
N GLY A 236 4.90 -2.24 -15.78
CA GLY A 236 4.01 -1.54 -16.70
C GLY A 236 2.57 -1.99 -16.60
N PHE A 237 1.78 -1.63 -17.61
CA PHE A 237 0.39 -2.03 -17.71
C PHE A 237 -0.04 -2.38 -19.13
N ALA A 238 -0.99 -3.29 -19.22
CA ALA A 238 -1.72 -3.63 -20.43
C ALA A 238 -2.87 -2.64 -20.65
N SER A 239 -3.14 -2.27 -21.90
CA SER A 239 -4.26 -1.41 -22.31
C SER A 239 -4.69 -1.71 -23.75
N ALA A 240 -5.61 -0.93 -24.31
CA ALA A 240 -6.05 -1.09 -25.70
C ALA A 240 -5.01 -0.52 -26.69
N GLY A 241 -4.95 -1.14 -27.88
CA GLY A 241 -4.05 -0.73 -28.94
C GLY A 241 -4.41 0.62 -29.56
N HIS A 242 -5.70 0.89 -29.71
CA HIS A 242 -6.18 2.15 -30.26
C HIS A 242 -5.89 3.38 -29.38
N CYS A 243 -5.52 3.18 -28.11
CA CYS A 243 -5.15 4.27 -27.18
C CYS A 243 -3.86 4.99 -27.57
N GLY A 244 -2.85 4.25 -28.09
CA GLY A 244 -1.59 4.88 -28.43
C GLY A 244 -0.68 4.01 -29.30
N LYS A 245 0.37 4.62 -29.82
CA LYS A 245 1.38 3.97 -30.69
C LYS A 245 2.70 3.81 -29.91
N PRO A 246 3.57 2.85 -30.30
CA PRO A 246 4.90 2.75 -29.72
C PRO A 246 5.65 4.09 -29.72
N GLY A 247 6.26 4.44 -28.60
CA GLY A 247 6.95 5.71 -28.37
C GLY A 247 6.09 6.84 -27.79
N ALA A 248 4.74 6.75 -27.82
CA ALA A 248 3.86 7.73 -27.19
C ALA A 248 4.09 7.78 -25.68
N LYS A 249 4.12 8.98 -25.10
CA LYS A 249 4.34 9.21 -23.67
C LYS A 249 3.04 9.21 -22.90
N THR A 250 3.11 8.74 -21.65
CA THR A 250 1.94 8.75 -20.76
C THR A 250 2.18 9.58 -19.51
N THR A 251 1.09 10.21 -19.04
CA THR A 251 0.98 10.74 -17.67
C THR A 251 -0.15 10.03 -16.95
N GLY A 252 -0.01 9.84 -15.64
CA GLY A 252 -1.02 9.15 -14.84
C GLY A 252 -2.22 10.03 -14.49
N TYR A 253 -3.10 9.50 -13.64
CA TYR A 253 -4.30 10.19 -13.15
C TYR A 253 -4.00 11.53 -12.46
N ASN A 254 -2.80 11.65 -11.89
CA ASN A 254 -2.29 12.84 -11.20
C ASN A 254 -1.48 13.78 -12.14
N GLN A 255 -1.50 13.55 -13.46
CA GLN A 255 -0.75 14.28 -14.49
C GLN A 255 0.79 14.15 -14.36
N ALA A 256 1.32 13.34 -13.43
CA ALA A 256 2.74 13.05 -13.35
C ALA A 256 3.18 12.18 -14.54
N ALA A 257 4.41 12.37 -15.02
CA ALA A 257 5.00 11.51 -16.03
C ALA A 257 4.91 10.05 -15.58
N GLN A 258 4.47 9.16 -16.48
CA GLN A 258 4.17 7.79 -16.10
C GLN A 258 5.00 6.76 -16.87
N GLY A 259 5.06 6.87 -18.18
CA GLY A 259 5.78 5.88 -18.97
C GLY A 259 5.68 6.09 -20.49
N THR A 260 5.90 5.00 -21.22
CA THR A 260 5.97 5.02 -22.68
C THR A 260 5.37 3.75 -23.26
N PHE A 261 4.54 3.87 -24.29
CA PHE A 261 4.05 2.73 -25.08
C PHE A 261 5.24 1.98 -25.70
N GLN A 262 5.36 0.71 -25.40
CA GLN A 262 6.40 -0.16 -25.94
C GLN A 262 5.94 -0.96 -27.15
N ALA A 263 4.68 -1.42 -27.11
CA ALA A 263 4.04 -2.13 -28.20
C ALA A 263 2.55 -1.81 -28.28
N SER A 264 2.03 -1.84 -29.49
CA SER A 264 0.60 -1.63 -29.77
C SER A 264 0.26 -2.35 -31.07
N THR A 265 -0.88 -3.03 -31.09
CA THR A 265 -1.48 -3.64 -32.28
C THR A 265 -2.91 -3.16 -32.39
N PHE A 266 -3.20 -2.39 -33.46
CA PHE A 266 -4.53 -1.92 -33.85
C PHE A 266 -4.46 -1.35 -35.27
N PRO A 267 -5.39 -1.68 -36.18
CA PRO A 267 -6.43 -2.71 -36.08
C PRO A 267 -5.88 -4.16 -36.18
N GLY A 268 -6.73 -5.14 -36.38
CA GLY A 268 -6.43 -6.58 -36.37
C GLY A 268 -6.66 -7.17 -34.98
N LYS A 269 -5.91 -6.72 -33.98
CA LYS A 269 -6.14 -6.88 -32.55
C LYS A 269 -6.22 -5.49 -31.91
N ASP A 270 -6.69 -5.42 -30.66
CA ASP A 270 -6.76 -4.14 -29.94
C ASP A 270 -6.06 -4.23 -28.58
N MET A 271 -4.74 -4.24 -28.63
CA MET A 271 -3.90 -4.50 -27.47
C MET A 271 -2.62 -3.68 -27.50
N SER A 272 -2.19 -3.23 -26.32
CA SER A 272 -0.94 -2.51 -26.11
C SER A 272 -0.37 -2.81 -24.74
N TRP A 273 0.92 -2.46 -24.55
CA TRP A 273 1.49 -2.35 -23.23
C TRP A 273 2.37 -1.12 -23.10
N VAL A 274 2.34 -0.53 -21.93
CA VAL A 274 3.08 0.67 -21.54
C VAL A 274 4.06 0.29 -20.45
N ALA A 275 5.35 0.51 -20.68
CA ALA A 275 6.34 0.43 -19.62
C ALA A 275 6.30 1.71 -18.79
N VAL A 276 6.37 1.59 -17.48
CA VAL A 276 6.34 2.75 -16.59
C VAL A 276 7.72 3.04 -16.03
N ASP A 277 7.93 4.32 -15.75
CA ASP A 277 9.13 4.85 -15.10
C ASP A 277 8.86 5.04 -13.60
N ASP A 278 9.95 5.17 -12.80
CA ASP A 278 9.82 5.60 -11.42
C ASP A 278 9.04 6.93 -11.32
N PRO A 279 8.12 7.08 -10.36
CA PRO A 279 7.89 6.26 -9.15
C PRO A 279 6.75 5.24 -9.26
N TRP A 280 6.24 4.93 -10.45
CA TRP A 280 5.08 4.06 -10.67
C TRP A 280 5.40 2.60 -10.41
N GLN A 281 4.51 1.91 -9.70
CA GLN A 281 4.68 0.50 -9.33
C GLN A 281 3.47 -0.33 -9.76
N ALA A 282 3.74 -1.49 -10.32
CA ALA A 282 2.71 -2.45 -10.70
C ALA A 282 2.07 -3.10 -9.46
N THR A 283 0.76 -2.96 -9.32
CA THR A 283 -0.02 -3.61 -8.26
C THR A 283 -1.04 -4.58 -8.85
N PRO A 284 -1.44 -5.64 -8.15
CA PRO A 284 -2.47 -6.56 -8.64
C PRO A 284 -3.90 -5.99 -8.50
N ARG A 285 -4.05 -4.68 -8.38
CA ARG A 285 -5.30 -4.03 -8.02
C ARG A 285 -6.06 -3.47 -9.22
N VAL A 286 -7.39 -3.64 -9.18
CA VAL A 286 -8.36 -3.03 -10.10
C VAL A 286 -9.37 -2.26 -9.26
N LYS A 287 -9.73 -1.04 -9.66
CA LYS A 287 -10.80 -0.27 -9.03
C LYS A 287 -12.14 -0.99 -9.16
N GLY A 288 -12.78 -1.23 -8.04
CA GLY A 288 -14.12 -1.80 -7.93
C GLY A 288 -15.17 -0.75 -7.61
N GLU A 289 -16.33 -1.20 -7.17
CA GLU A 289 -17.44 -0.36 -6.78
C GLU A 289 -17.17 0.40 -5.48
N GLY A 290 -17.61 1.65 -5.39
CA GLY A 290 -17.56 2.43 -4.13
C GLY A 290 -16.16 2.74 -3.62
N GLY A 291 -15.13 2.73 -4.48
CA GLY A 291 -13.74 3.00 -4.10
C GLY A 291 -13.00 1.80 -3.49
N GLN A 292 -13.62 0.61 -3.50
CA GLN A 292 -12.94 -0.62 -3.14
C GLN A 292 -12.01 -1.09 -4.27
N THR A 293 -11.15 -2.04 -4.01
CA THR A 293 -10.28 -2.66 -5.01
C THR A 293 -10.52 -4.15 -5.10
N VAL A 294 -10.41 -4.69 -6.32
CA VAL A 294 -10.36 -6.12 -6.59
C VAL A 294 -8.90 -6.51 -6.78
N GLU A 295 -8.41 -7.45 -6.00
CA GLU A 295 -7.06 -8.02 -6.17
C GLU A 295 -7.10 -9.16 -7.17
N ILE A 296 -6.30 -9.04 -8.23
CA ILE A 296 -6.22 -10.03 -9.29
C ILE A 296 -5.31 -11.17 -8.87
N THR A 297 -5.82 -12.40 -8.97
CA THR A 297 -5.09 -13.63 -8.61
C THR A 297 -4.74 -14.50 -9.80
N GLY A 298 -5.24 -14.17 -11.01
CA GLY A 298 -4.94 -14.92 -12.22
C GLY A 298 -5.76 -14.46 -13.43
N SER A 299 -5.76 -15.29 -14.47
CA SER A 299 -6.42 -14.98 -15.75
C SER A 299 -7.16 -16.20 -16.36
N VAL A 300 -7.83 -16.98 -15.50
CA VAL A 300 -8.68 -18.08 -15.97
C VAL A 300 -9.85 -17.50 -16.75
N GLN A 301 -10.01 -17.92 -18.02
CA GLN A 301 -11.04 -17.40 -18.90
C GLN A 301 -12.46 -17.77 -18.41
N ALA A 302 -13.32 -16.79 -18.27
CA ALA A 302 -14.73 -16.97 -17.93
C ALA A 302 -15.50 -17.58 -19.10
N LEU A 303 -16.49 -18.41 -18.81
CA LEU A 303 -17.36 -19.03 -19.82
C LEU A 303 -18.43 -18.05 -20.33
N VAL A 304 -18.98 -18.30 -21.49
CA VAL A 304 -20.19 -17.61 -22.00
C VAL A 304 -21.32 -17.76 -20.96
N GLY A 305 -21.98 -16.65 -20.66
CA GLY A 305 -23.02 -16.56 -19.63
C GLY A 305 -22.49 -16.20 -18.23
N ALA A 306 -21.16 -16.27 -17.98
CA ALA A 306 -20.58 -15.90 -16.70
C ALA A 306 -20.73 -14.41 -16.42
N ALA A 307 -20.82 -14.06 -15.13
CA ALA A 307 -20.79 -12.67 -14.68
C ALA A 307 -19.41 -12.05 -14.93
N ILE A 308 -19.42 -10.83 -15.42
CA ILE A 308 -18.20 -10.07 -15.71
C ILE A 308 -18.42 -8.60 -15.35
N CYS A 309 -17.38 -7.96 -14.83
CA CYS A 309 -17.41 -6.54 -14.49
C CYS A 309 -16.27 -5.81 -15.18
N ARG A 310 -16.46 -4.53 -15.45
CA ARG A 310 -15.48 -3.63 -16.06
C ARG A 310 -15.24 -2.45 -15.15
N SER A 311 -13.98 -2.02 -15.07
CA SER A 311 -13.58 -0.75 -14.48
C SER A 311 -13.09 0.22 -15.55
N GLY A 312 -13.48 1.50 -15.46
CA GLY A 312 -13.01 2.51 -16.39
C GLY A 312 -13.02 3.91 -15.78
N SER A 313 -12.19 4.77 -16.33
CA SER A 313 -11.95 6.10 -15.78
C SER A 313 -13.05 7.10 -16.01
N THR A 314 -14.00 6.80 -16.93
CA THR A 314 -15.15 7.66 -17.23
C THR A 314 -16.36 7.24 -16.43
N THR A 315 -16.77 5.99 -16.51
CA THR A 315 -18.04 5.51 -15.96
C THR A 315 -17.86 4.68 -14.68
N GLY A 316 -16.63 4.37 -14.28
CA GLY A 316 -16.36 3.57 -13.09
C GLY A 316 -16.63 2.08 -13.28
N TRP A 317 -17.32 1.48 -12.30
CA TRP A 317 -17.56 0.04 -12.22
C TRP A 317 -18.94 -0.35 -12.74
N HIS A 318 -18.97 -1.22 -13.74
CA HIS A 318 -20.21 -1.77 -14.29
C HIS A 318 -20.08 -3.26 -14.54
N CYS A 319 -21.16 -4.00 -14.34
CA CYS A 319 -21.20 -5.45 -14.48
C CYS A 319 -22.26 -5.90 -15.48
N GLY A 320 -22.09 -7.11 -16.00
CA GLY A 320 -22.99 -7.77 -16.93
C GLY A 320 -22.62 -9.23 -17.08
N LYS A 321 -22.77 -9.78 -18.28
CA LYS A 321 -22.40 -11.17 -18.60
C LYS A 321 -21.59 -11.24 -19.89
N VAL A 322 -20.76 -12.27 -20.01
CA VAL A 322 -20.10 -12.67 -21.25
C VAL A 322 -21.15 -13.20 -22.21
N GLU A 323 -21.21 -12.69 -23.44
CA GLU A 323 -22.17 -13.16 -24.45
C GLU A 323 -21.56 -14.09 -25.49
N GLN A 324 -20.38 -13.72 -26.03
CA GLN A 324 -19.70 -14.49 -27.06
C GLN A 324 -18.18 -14.32 -26.92
N HIS A 325 -17.44 -15.37 -27.22
CA HIS A 325 -16.01 -15.31 -27.46
C HIS A 325 -15.71 -15.29 -28.97
N ASP A 326 -14.48 -14.96 -29.31
CA ASP A 326 -13.93 -15.00 -30.66
C ASP A 326 -14.79 -14.18 -31.67
N THR A 327 -15.18 -12.99 -31.25
CA THR A 327 -16.01 -12.06 -32.01
C THR A 327 -15.15 -11.14 -32.87
N SER A 328 -15.51 -10.97 -34.15
CA SER A 328 -14.91 -9.96 -35.05
C SER A 328 -15.77 -8.71 -35.09
N VAL A 329 -15.16 -7.54 -34.93
CA VAL A 329 -15.85 -6.24 -34.94
C VAL A 329 -15.21 -5.33 -35.98
N SER A 330 -16.04 -4.68 -36.81
CA SER A 330 -15.60 -3.66 -37.75
C SER A 330 -15.80 -2.28 -37.14
N TYR A 331 -14.73 -1.62 -36.79
CA TYR A 331 -14.69 -0.19 -36.42
C TYR A 331 -14.41 0.67 -37.66
N ALA A 332 -14.59 1.98 -37.56
CA ALA A 332 -14.27 2.91 -38.66
C ALA A 332 -12.78 2.83 -39.05
N GLU A 333 -11.91 2.57 -38.07
CA GLU A 333 -10.46 2.47 -38.21
C GLU A 333 -10.00 1.10 -38.75
N GLY A 334 -10.88 0.10 -38.76
CA GLY A 334 -10.58 -1.23 -39.27
C GLY A 334 -11.20 -2.37 -38.47
N LYS A 335 -11.03 -3.58 -38.96
CA LYS A 335 -11.53 -4.79 -38.31
C LYS A 335 -10.63 -5.24 -37.17
N VAL A 336 -11.23 -5.70 -36.07
CA VAL A 336 -10.55 -6.33 -34.93
C VAL A 336 -11.16 -7.71 -34.71
N ASP A 337 -10.31 -8.71 -34.58
CA ASP A 337 -10.68 -10.12 -34.43
C ASP A 337 -10.38 -10.66 -33.02
N GLY A 338 -11.07 -11.72 -32.64
CA GLY A 338 -10.80 -12.46 -31.40
C GLY A 338 -11.25 -11.73 -30.13
N LEU A 339 -12.17 -10.78 -30.25
CA LEU A 339 -12.74 -10.07 -29.12
C LEU A 339 -13.76 -10.92 -28.37
N THR A 340 -14.04 -10.55 -27.13
CA THR A 340 -15.15 -11.09 -26.34
C THR A 340 -16.24 -10.04 -26.20
N GLN A 341 -17.48 -10.42 -26.54
CA GLN A 341 -18.68 -9.60 -26.44
C GLN A 341 -19.32 -9.73 -25.06
N THR A 342 -19.82 -8.62 -24.51
CA THR A 342 -20.48 -8.55 -23.20
C THR A 342 -21.70 -7.62 -23.23
N THR A 343 -22.57 -7.76 -22.22
CA THR A 343 -23.67 -6.83 -21.95
C THR A 343 -23.25 -5.66 -21.04
N VAL A 344 -21.98 -5.53 -20.72
CA VAL A 344 -21.48 -4.41 -19.89
C VAL A 344 -21.46 -3.14 -20.73
N CYS A 345 -21.85 -2.00 -20.19
CA CYS A 345 -21.73 -0.71 -20.86
C CYS A 345 -20.30 -0.13 -20.78
N ALA A 346 -19.95 0.77 -21.68
CA ALA A 346 -18.75 1.60 -21.63
C ALA A 346 -18.98 2.92 -22.41
N GLU A 347 -18.20 3.93 -22.04
CA GLU A 347 -18.21 5.24 -22.71
C GLU A 347 -16.79 5.68 -23.08
N PRO A 348 -16.62 6.70 -23.96
CA PRO A 348 -15.30 7.19 -24.34
C PRO A 348 -14.42 7.54 -23.11
N GLY A 349 -13.18 7.05 -23.12
CA GLY A 349 -12.23 7.15 -22.00
C GLY A 349 -12.16 5.90 -21.12
N ASP A 350 -13.16 4.99 -21.18
CA ASP A 350 -13.10 3.67 -20.55
C ASP A 350 -12.23 2.67 -21.34
N SER A 351 -11.84 3.03 -22.56
CA SER A 351 -10.92 2.28 -23.43
C SER A 351 -9.69 1.80 -22.68
N GLY A 352 -9.31 0.54 -22.87
CA GLY A 352 -8.18 -0.08 -22.20
C GLY A 352 -8.47 -0.55 -20.77
N GLY A 353 -9.55 -0.10 -20.13
CA GLY A 353 -9.93 -0.49 -18.77
C GLY A 353 -10.19 -1.99 -18.62
N PRO A 354 -9.95 -2.57 -17.43
CA PRO A 354 -9.96 -4.01 -17.22
C PRO A 354 -11.36 -4.60 -17.13
N TYR A 355 -11.53 -5.79 -17.71
CA TYR A 355 -12.64 -6.69 -17.45
C TYR A 355 -12.21 -7.80 -16.50
N VAL A 356 -12.99 -8.04 -15.45
CA VAL A 356 -12.73 -9.06 -14.44
C VAL A 356 -13.94 -9.97 -14.23
N SER A 357 -13.70 -11.26 -14.00
CA SER A 357 -14.71 -12.21 -13.52
C SER A 357 -14.25 -12.76 -12.17
N GLY A 358 -14.96 -12.35 -11.10
CA GLY A 358 -14.43 -12.55 -9.74
C GLY A 358 -13.09 -11.84 -9.55
N VAL A 359 -12.03 -12.59 -9.32
CA VAL A 359 -10.65 -12.11 -9.15
C VAL A 359 -9.75 -12.45 -10.35
N GLN A 360 -10.34 -12.85 -11.48
CA GLN A 360 -9.64 -13.30 -12.67
C GLN A 360 -9.65 -12.21 -13.75
N ALA A 361 -8.50 -11.81 -14.24
CA ALA A 361 -8.34 -10.89 -15.36
C ALA A 361 -8.91 -11.51 -16.64
N GLN A 362 -9.77 -10.80 -17.35
CA GLN A 362 -10.40 -11.28 -18.58
C GLN A 362 -9.88 -10.57 -19.82
N GLY A 363 -9.75 -9.26 -19.79
CA GLY A 363 -9.28 -8.49 -20.95
C GLY A 363 -9.35 -6.99 -20.74
N VAL A 364 -9.07 -6.24 -21.82
CA VAL A 364 -9.05 -4.78 -21.82
C VAL A 364 -10.10 -4.23 -22.78
N THR A 365 -10.81 -3.18 -22.40
CA THR A 365 -11.89 -2.56 -23.16
C THR A 365 -11.43 -2.13 -24.55
N SER A 366 -12.04 -2.69 -25.59
CA SER A 366 -11.81 -2.29 -26.99
C SER A 366 -12.82 -1.22 -27.42
N GLY A 367 -14.08 -1.55 -27.46
CA GLY A 367 -15.12 -0.62 -27.88
C GLY A 367 -16.51 -1.19 -27.64
N GLY A 368 -17.53 -0.53 -28.19
CA GLY A 368 -18.91 -0.98 -28.02
C GLY A 368 -19.92 -0.06 -28.65
N SER A 369 -21.18 -0.30 -28.30
CA SER A 369 -22.35 0.52 -28.69
C SER A 369 -23.28 0.69 -27.49
N GLY A 370 -24.09 1.77 -27.49
CA GLY A 370 -24.90 2.16 -26.34
C GLY A 370 -24.16 3.03 -25.35
N ASP A 371 -24.70 3.17 -24.15
CA ASP A 371 -24.15 3.97 -23.06
C ASP A 371 -24.47 3.36 -21.69
N CYS A 372 -23.93 3.92 -20.60
CA CYS A 372 -24.18 3.39 -19.25
C CYS A 372 -25.50 3.87 -18.61
N LYS A 373 -26.35 4.61 -19.33
CA LYS A 373 -27.69 5.02 -18.89
C LYS A 373 -28.77 4.11 -19.46
N THR A 374 -28.64 3.77 -20.74
CA THR A 374 -29.63 2.98 -21.48
C THR A 374 -29.21 1.51 -21.65
N GLY A 375 -27.98 1.19 -21.36
CA GLY A 375 -27.35 -0.11 -21.58
C GLY A 375 -26.54 -0.15 -22.87
N GLY A 376 -25.69 -1.14 -22.99
CA GLY A 376 -24.82 -1.27 -24.15
C GLY A 376 -24.29 -2.66 -24.35
N THR A 377 -23.72 -2.88 -25.53
CA THR A 377 -22.92 -4.04 -25.88
C THR A 377 -21.48 -3.58 -26.00
N THR A 378 -20.56 -4.23 -25.29
CA THR A 378 -19.14 -3.91 -25.38
C THR A 378 -18.30 -5.12 -25.72
N PHE A 379 -17.11 -4.83 -26.22
CA PHE A 379 -16.13 -5.82 -26.62
C PHE A 379 -14.82 -5.56 -25.88
N TYR A 380 -14.16 -6.62 -25.44
CA TYR A 380 -12.82 -6.53 -24.86
C TYR A 380 -11.83 -7.43 -25.59
N GLN A 381 -10.60 -6.98 -25.68
CA GLN A 381 -9.48 -7.81 -26.13
C GLN A 381 -9.10 -8.75 -24.98
N PRO A 382 -9.13 -10.08 -25.16
CA PRO A 382 -8.76 -11.05 -24.14
C PRO A 382 -7.31 -10.83 -23.63
N ILE A 383 -7.10 -10.98 -22.31
CA ILE A 383 -5.81 -10.69 -21.68
C ILE A 383 -4.73 -11.74 -22.03
N ASN A 384 -5.09 -13.03 -22.09
CA ASN A 384 -4.11 -14.10 -22.30
C ASN A 384 -3.38 -14.00 -23.66
N PRO A 385 -4.04 -13.75 -24.80
CA PRO A 385 -3.34 -13.45 -26.05
C PRO A 385 -2.44 -12.22 -25.96
N LEU A 386 -2.87 -11.14 -25.29
CA LEU A 386 -2.07 -9.93 -25.08
C LEU A 386 -0.79 -10.24 -24.30
N LEU A 387 -0.91 -10.99 -23.19
CA LEU A 387 0.23 -11.41 -22.38
C LEU A 387 1.21 -12.27 -23.21
N SER A 388 0.68 -13.23 -23.97
CA SER A 388 1.47 -14.13 -24.81
C SER A 388 2.21 -13.38 -25.92
N ASP A 389 1.49 -12.54 -26.68
CA ASP A 389 2.05 -11.87 -27.86
C ASP A 389 3.17 -10.87 -27.50
N PHE A 390 3.03 -10.18 -26.37
CA PHE A 390 4.05 -9.23 -25.90
C PHE A 390 5.05 -9.81 -24.92
N GLY A 391 4.91 -11.08 -24.52
CA GLY A 391 5.80 -11.77 -23.56
C GLY A 391 5.72 -11.12 -22.16
N LEU A 392 4.50 -10.84 -21.68
CA LEU A 392 4.23 -10.18 -20.42
C LEU A 392 3.82 -11.19 -19.35
N THR A 393 4.10 -10.85 -18.11
CA THR A 393 3.59 -11.54 -16.91
C THR A 393 2.56 -10.67 -16.22
N LEU A 394 1.38 -11.22 -15.96
CA LEU A 394 0.31 -10.55 -15.20
C LEU A 394 0.74 -10.38 -13.74
N LYS A 395 0.61 -9.18 -13.20
CA LYS A 395 0.82 -8.94 -11.76
C LYS A 395 -0.36 -9.51 -10.97
N THR A 396 -0.08 -10.41 -10.03
CA THR A 396 -1.08 -11.07 -9.19
C THR A 396 -0.82 -10.84 -7.72
N ALA A 397 -1.86 -10.99 -6.87
CA ALA A 397 -1.76 -10.83 -5.42
C ALA A 397 -0.89 -11.92 -4.74
N GLU A 398 -0.70 -13.08 -5.39
CA GLU A 398 0.20 -14.12 -4.92
C GLU A 398 1.62 -13.86 -5.41
N ALA A 399 2.59 -13.86 -4.49
CA ALA A 399 4.00 -13.67 -4.82
C ALA A 399 4.48 -14.80 -5.74
N GLU A 400 5.01 -14.45 -6.92
CA GLU A 400 5.67 -15.41 -7.82
C GLU A 400 6.93 -15.97 -7.17
N THR A 401 7.01 -17.30 -7.05
CA THR A 401 8.28 -17.99 -6.80
C THR A 401 9.03 -18.06 -8.12
N PRO A 402 10.27 -17.56 -8.27
CA PRO A 402 11.01 -17.63 -9.51
C PRO A 402 11.19 -19.08 -9.94
N ALA A 403 10.70 -19.42 -11.13
CA ALA A 403 10.88 -20.74 -11.71
C ALA A 403 12.28 -20.87 -12.32
N PRO A 404 12.99 -22.00 -12.15
CA PRO A 404 14.26 -22.25 -12.80
C PRO A 404 14.07 -22.33 -14.32
N GLN A 405 14.84 -21.54 -15.07
CA GLN A 405 14.88 -21.61 -16.53
C GLN A 405 15.56 -22.90 -16.98
N GLY A 406 14.82 -23.77 -17.62
CA GLY A 406 15.32 -24.99 -18.27
C GLY A 406 14.50 -25.29 -19.52
N ASN A 407 15.14 -25.19 -20.66
CA ASN A 407 14.62 -25.55 -21.99
C ASN A 407 14.39 -27.05 -22.10
N VAL A 408 13.14 -27.53 -22.09
CA VAL A 408 12.74 -28.78 -22.77
C VAL A 408 11.30 -28.61 -23.27
N ALA A 409 11.05 -29.07 -24.52
CA ALA A 409 9.75 -28.94 -25.18
C ALA A 409 8.59 -29.45 -24.28
N GLN A 410 7.59 -28.61 -24.12
CA GLN A 410 6.33 -28.89 -23.42
C GLN A 410 6.41 -29.21 -21.91
N THR A 411 7.41 -28.79 -21.20
CA THR A 411 7.41 -28.83 -19.75
C THR A 411 6.61 -27.64 -19.22
N TRP A 412 5.74 -27.90 -18.23
CA TRP A 412 5.00 -26.83 -17.57
C TRP A 412 5.95 -25.81 -16.93
N ALA A 413 5.62 -24.54 -17.07
CA ALA A 413 6.35 -23.43 -16.45
C ALA A 413 5.37 -22.34 -15.99
N ALA A 414 5.60 -21.80 -14.81
CA ALA A 414 4.88 -20.61 -14.34
C ALA A 414 5.17 -19.41 -15.26
N GLY A 415 4.23 -18.48 -15.35
CA GLY A 415 4.31 -17.31 -16.21
C GLY A 415 3.92 -17.56 -17.68
N ARG A 416 3.80 -18.80 -18.12
CA ARG A 416 3.36 -19.13 -19.49
C ARG A 416 1.85 -19.17 -19.60
N VAL A 417 1.32 -18.70 -20.72
CA VAL A 417 -0.10 -18.86 -21.06
C VAL A 417 -0.30 -20.23 -21.70
N TYR A 418 -1.26 -20.98 -21.18
CA TYR A 418 -1.71 -22.26 -21.73
C TYR A 418 -3.18 -22.15 -22.15
N GLU A 419 -3.44 -22.57 -23.37
CA GLU A 419 -4.80 -22.68 -23.89
C GLU A 419 -5.48 -23.96 -23.40
N ALA A 420 -6.81 -23.95 -23.31
CA ALA A 420 -7.58 -25.15 -23.02
C ALA A 420 -7.27 -26.22 -24.07
N GLY A 421 -7.00 -27.45 -23.62
CA GLY A 421 -6.56 -28.55 -24.47
C GLY A 421 -5.03 -28.69 -24.63
N ALA A 422 -4.23 -27.68 -24.30
CA ALA A 422 -2.78 -27.76 -24.33
C ALA A 422 -2.28 -28.87 -23.40
N THR A 423 -1.25 -29.64 -23.87
CA THR A 423 -0.65 -30.72 -23.09
C THR A 423 0.74 -30.32 -22.62
N VAL A 424 1.00 -30.56 -21.32
CA VAL A 424 2.31 -30.29 -20.69
C VAL A 424 2.81 -31.50 -19.92
N THR A 425 4.10 -31.52 -19.65
CA THR A 425 4.72 -32.46 -18.71
C THR A 425 5.14 -31.73 -17.45
N HIS A 426 4.76 -32.23 -16.28
CA HIS A 426 5.18 -31.73 -14.98
C HIS A 426 5.58 -32.88 -14.07
N ALA A 427 6.79 -32.84 -13.51
CA ALA A 427 7.35 -33.90 -12.68
C ALA A 427 7.26 -35.32 -13.34
N GLY A 428 7.49 -35.42 -14.66
CA GLY A 428 7.43 -36.66 -15.43
C GLY A 428 6.02 -37.17 -15.77
N VAL A 429 4.96 -36.47 -15.34
CA VAL A 429 3.56 -36.81 -15.61
C VAL A 429 2.97 -35.85 -16.66
N ARG A 430 2.14 -36.38 -17.57
CA ARG A 430 1.45 -35.56 -18.58
C ARG A 430 0.11 -35.07 -18.05
N TYR A 431 -0.17 -33.80 -18.39
CA TYR A 431 -1.40 -33.11 -18.02
C TYR A 431 -1.96 -32.33 -19.21
N GLN A 432 -3.28 -32.20 -19.29
CA GLN A 432 -3.99 -31.38 -20.26
C GLN A 432 -4.62 -30.20 -19.56
N CYS A 433 -4.44 -29.00 -20.13
CA CYS A 433 -5.05 -27.75 -19.65
C CYS A 433 -6.56 -27.78 -19.86
N LEU A 434 -7.34 -27.53 -18.81
CA LEU A 434 -8.80 -27.52 -18.83
C LEU A 434 -9.38 -26.15 -19.17
N GLN A 435 -8.70 -25.05 -18.80
CA GLN A 435 -9.17 -23.69 -19.00
C GLN A 435 -7.98 -22.80 -19.38
N THR A 436 -8.17 -21.92 -20.39
CA THR A 436 -7.11 -20.99 -20.82
C THR A 436 -6.76 -20.02 -19.69
N HIS A 437 -5.46 -19.98 -19.33
CA HIS A 437 -4.95 -19.14 -18.26
C HIS A 437 -3.44 -18.92 -18.39
N GLN A 438 -2.92 -17.86 -17.75
CA GLN A 438 -1.49 -17.76 -17.46
C GLN A 438 -1.18 -18.58 -16.21
N ALA A 439 -0.26 -19.53 -16.30
CA ALA A 439 0.12 -20.40 -15.20
C ALA A 439 0.79 -19.62 -14.06
N GLN A 440 0.35 -19.79 -12.86
CA GLN A 440 0.96 -19.25 -11.64
C GLN A 440 1.78 -20.34 -10.93
N GLY A 441 2.78 -19.96 -10.13
CA GLY A 441 3.59 -20.92 -9.37
C GLY A 441 2.78 -21.93 -8.56
N PRO A 442 1.77 -21.49 -7.76
CA PRO A 442 0.91 -22.40 -6.99
C PRO A 442 -0.01 -23.29 -7.84
N TRP A 443 -0.18 -22.99 -9.14
CA TRP A 443 -1.08 -23.72 -10.05
C TRP A 443 -0.39 -24.81 -10.86
N ALA A 444 0.65 -25.40 -10.28
CA ALA A 444 1.32 -26.53 -10.89
C ALA A 444 0.34 -27.71 -11.12
N PRO A 445 0.45 -28.44 -12.26
CA PRO A 445 -0.56 -29.41 -12.67
C PRO A 445 -0.92 -30.47 -11.65
N ALA A 446 0.03 -30.94 -10.87
CA ALA A 446 -0.23 -31.97 -9.84
C ALA A 446 -1.11 -31.47 -8.67
N GLY A 447 -1.07 -30.16 -8.36
CA GLY A 447 -1.79 -29.55 -7.25
C GLY A 447 -3.09 -28.84 -7.65
N THR A 448 -3.40 -28.74 -8.95
CA THR A 448 -4.51 -27.89 -9.43
C THR A 448 -5.45 -28.64 -10.40
N PRO A 449 -6.22 -29.62 -9.92
CA PRO A 449 -7.10 -30.44 -10.77
C PRO A 449 -8.24 -29.63 -11.43
N ALA A 450 -8.54 -28.42 -10.96
CA ALA A 450 -9.48 -27.51 -11.60
C ALA A 450 -8.96 -26.91 -12.90
N LEU A 451 -7.64 -26.84 -13.09
CA LEU A 451 -6.98 -26.28 -14.28
C LEU A 451 -6.31 -27.34 -15.13
N TRP A 452 -5.99 -28.50 -14.57
CA TRP A 452 -5.20 -29.55 -15.21
C TRP A 452 -5.78 -30.94 -14.99
N GLN A 453 -5.91 -31.68 -16.05
CA GLN A 453 -6.30 -33.09 -16.02
C GLN A 453 -5.10 -33.98 -16.39
N ARG A 454 -4.83 -34.99 -15.57
CA ARG A 454 -3.81 -36.00 -15.88
C ARG A 454 -4.24 -36.81 -17.10
N VAL A 455 -3.36 -37.03 -18.06
CA VAL A 455 -3.57 -37.77 -19.32
C VAL A 455 -2.48 -38.81 -19.59
#